data_0820eb93f9656fcdd16a9f572c85de3e
#
_entry.id   0820eb93f9656fcdd16a9f572c85de3e
#
_cell.length_a   1.000
_cell.length_b   1.000
_cell.length_c   1.000
_cell.angle_alpha   90.00
_cell.angle_beta   90.00
_cell.angle_gamma   90.00
#
_symmetry.space_group_name_H-M   'P 1'
#
loop_
_entity.id
_entity.type
_entity.pdbx_description
1 polymer ?
#
loop_
_entity_poly.entity_id
_entity_poly.type
_entity_poly.pdbx_seq_one_letter_code
_entity_poly.pdbx_strand_id
1 'polypeptide(L)'
;TPPPGPTVNPELVEVGPFDCAAFPSLIQVMGTPGVGHSVKQLDLNTGEYSEIFSISVNRDPSYTDLNAIGINPVDGTLYGLMQVQGFGYLVRFDDAGTVAFVARVPAMSIAGDVDAQGRFVWPERTKFYTLSGIANMEGFADPGDAADRSQITPVVTGAGGVADVAALSVDLGAGERSYAMGVKSWDHKLQIWSYD
;
A
#
# COMPACT_ATOMS: atom_id res chain seq x y z
N THR A 1 -33.33 21.19 -19.83
CA THR A 1 -32.18 20.38 -19.35
C THR A 1 -31.90 19.28 -20.36
N PRO A 2 -30.69 19.14 -20.89
CA PRO A 2 -30.34 18.00 -21.71
C PRO A 2 -30.55 16.71 -20.92
N PRO A 3 -30.91 15.61 -21.54
CA PRO A 3 -31.03 14.32 -20.89
C PRO A 3 -29.69 13.96 -20.22
N PRO A 4 -29.69 13.32 -19.04
CA PRO A 4 -28.45 12.85 -18.45
C PRO A 4 -27.74 11.95 -19.46
N GLY A 5 -26.45 12.17 -19.65
CA GLY A 5 -25.63 11.31 -20.49
C GLY A 5 -25.64 9.86 -19.96
N PRO A 6 -25.26 8.88 -20.77
CA PRO A 6 -25.19 7.50 -20.31
C PRO A 6 -24.30 7.41 -19.07
N THR A 7 -24.85 6.86 -17.99
CA THR A 7 -24.07 6.54 -16.80
C THR A 7 -23.15 5.38 -17.17
N VAL A 8 -21.87 5.65 -17.33
CA VAL A 8 -20.87 4.61 -17.49
C VAL A 8 -20.73 3.95 -16.11
N ASN A 9 -21.02 2.66 -15.99
CA ASN A 9 -20.73 1.95 -14.76
C ASN A 9 -19.21 1.87 -14.59
N PRO A 10 -18.69 2.06 -13.35
CA PRO A 10 -17.26 1.87 -13.07
C PRO A 10 -16.79 0.48 -13.48
N GLU A 11 -15.61 0.39 -14.06
CA GLU A 11 -14.99 -0.88 -14.39
C GLU A 11 -14.34 -1.48 -13.13
N LEU A 12 -14.92 -2.60 -12.64
CA LEU A 12 -14.36 -3.34 -11.52
C LEU A 12 -13.19 -4.22 -11.98
N VAL A 13 -12.14 -4.26 -11.17
CA VAL A 13 -10.97 -5.11 -11.37
C VAL A 13 -10.85 -6.07 -10.19
N GLU A 14 -10.93 -7.35 -10.49
CA GLU A 14 -10.64 -8.40 -9.52
C GLU A 14 -9.14 -8.66 -9.49
N VAL A 15 -8.58 -8.73 -8.27
CA VAL A 15 -7.17 -9.01 -8.00
C VAL A 15 -7.10 -10.25 -7.13
N GLY A 16 -6.33 -11.24 -7.57
CA GLY A 16 -6.15 -12.49 -6.85
C GLY A 16 -5.19 -12.36 -5.66
N PRO A 17 -5.12 -13.41 -4.81
CA PRO A 17 -4.10 -13.48 -3.78
C PRO A 17 -2.70 -13.62 -4.41
N PHE A 18 -1.69 -13.10 -3.72
CA PHE A 18 -0.30 -13.25 -4.10
C PHE A 18 0.20 -14.67 -3.77
N ASP A 19 0.85 -15.34 -4.74
CA ASP A 19 1.39 -16.70 -4.54
C ASP A 19 2.71 -16.67 -3.75
N CYS A 20 2.62 -16.62 -2.42
CA CYS A 20 3.78 -16.68 -1.53
C CYS A 20 4.58 -18.00 -1.65
N ALA A 21 3.98 -19.07 -2.20
CA ALA A 21 4.70 -20.33 -2.40
C ALA A 21 5.60 -20.27 -3.65
N ALA A 22 5.15 -19.57 -4.69
CA ALA A 22 5.98 -19.30 -5.87
C ALA A 22 7.07 -18.27 -5.58
N PHE A 23 6.81 -17.32 -4.65
CA PHE A 23 7.73 -16.23 -4.30
C PHE A 23 8.06 -16.23 -2.79
N PRO A 24 8.83 -17.20 -2.29
CA PRO A 24 9.02 -17.43 -0.86
C PRO A 24 10.05 -16.51 -0.18
N SER A 25 10.64 -15.55 -0.90
CA SER A 25 11.69 -14.67 -0.39
C SER A 25 11.20 -13.23 -0.23
N LEU A 26 12.09 -12.32 0.17
CA LEU A 26 11.76 -10.91 0.36
C LEU A 26 11.36 -10.26 -0.96
N ILE A 27 10.30 -9.47 -0.92
CA ILE A 27 9.76 -8.75 -2.08
C ILE A 27 10.04 -7.27 -1.88
N GLN A 28 10.46 -6.61 -2.96
CA GLN A 28 10.72 -5.18 -2.98
C GLN A 28 10.16 -4.55 -4.26
N VAL A 29 9.57 -3.37 -4.12
CA VAL A 29 9.27 -2.52 -5.27
C VAL A 29 10.47 -1.65 -5.59
N MET A 30 10.88 -1.67 -6.85
CA MET A 30 12.00 -0.89 -7.37
C MET A 30 11.53 0.02 -8.50
N GLY A 31 11.61 1.33 -8.29
CA GLY A 31 11.28 2.33 -9.31
C GLY A 31 12.45 2.57 -10.25
N THR A 32 12.17 2.62 -11.55
CA THR A 32 13.12 3.08 -12.57
C THR A 32 12.57 4.35 -13.19
N PRO A 33 13.23 5.51 -13.02
CA PRO A 33 12.76 6.77 -13.57
C PRO A 33 12.46 6.69 -15.08
N GLY A 34 11.25 7.10 -15.48
CA GLY A 34 10.80 7.09 -16.88
C GLY A 34 10.41 5.72 -17.43
N VAL A 35 10.51 4.65 -16.65
CA VAL A 35 10.17 3.27 -17.08
C VAL A 35 8.99 2.70 -16.30
N GLY A 36 8.96 2.89 -15.01
CA GLY A 36 7.92 2.37 -14.11
C GLY A 36 8.47 1.72 -12.86
N HIS A 37 7.66 0.88 -12.24
CA HIS A 37 8.00 0.14 -11.04
C HIS A 37 8.02 -1.35 -11.34
N SER A 38 9.03 -2.05 -10.85
CA SER A 38 9.11 -3.50 -10.86
C SER A 38 8.94 -4.04 -9.46
N VAL A 39 8.11 -5.05 -9.30
CA VAL A 39 8.07 -5.87 -8.09
C VAL A 39 9.07 -7.01 -8.27
N LYS A 40 10.01 -7.11 -7.36
CA LYS A 40 11.13 -8.05 -7.45
C LYS A 40 11.27 -8.87 -6.19
N GLN A 41 11.74 -10.11 -6.37
CA GLN A 41 12.13 -10.99 -5.28
C GLN A 41 13.65 -10.95 -5.11
N LEU A 42 14.12 -10.88 -3.86
CA LEU A 42 15.54 -10.97 -3.51
C LEU A 42 15.94 -12.43 -3.22
N ASP A 43 16.92 -12.96 -3.93
CA ASP A 43 17.60 -14.20 -3.52
C ASP A 43 18.56 -13.88 -2.37
N LEU A 44 18.25 -14.40 -1.18
CA LEU A 44 19.06 -14.16 0.02
C LEU A 44 20.44 -14.83 -0.01
N ASN A 45 20.67 -15.80 -0.90
CA ASN A 45 21.97 -16.48 -1.02
C ASN A 45 22.92 -15.75 -1.95
N THR A 46 22.41 -15.18 -3.03
CA THR A 46 23.20 -14.49 -4.05
C THR A 46 23.17 -12.98 -3.93
N GLY A 47 22.14 -12.41 -3.29
CA GLY A 47 21.87 -10.98 -3.25
C GLY A 47 21.30 -10.44 -4.57
N GLU A 48 20.93 -11.30 -5.50
CA GLU A 48 20.38 -10.91 -6.79
C GLU A 48 18.86 -10.73 -6.74
N TYR A 49 18.35 -9.82 -7.57
CA TYR A 49 16.92 -9.59 -7.72
C TYR A 49 16.41 -10.23 -9.00
N SER A 50 15.31 -10.96 -8.90
CA SER A 50 14.51 -11.41 -10.04
C SER A 50 13.19 -10.65 -10.10
N GLU A 51 12.77 -10.25 -11.30
CA GLU A 51 11.50 -9.57 -11.51
C GLU A 51 10.35 -10.57 -11.41
N ILE A 52 9.32 -10.20 -10.63
CA ILE A 52 8.04 -10.91 -10.58
C ILE A 52 7.14 -10.32 -11.66
N PHE A 53 6.92 -9.00 -11.64
CA PHE A 53 6.19 -8.26 -12.68
C PHE A 53 6.60 -6.79 -12.69
N SER A 54 6.24 -6.10 -13.77
CA SER A 54 6.43 -4.65 -13.92
C SER A 54 5.11 -3.92 -14.08
N ILE A 55 4.98 -2.81 -13.34
CA ILE A 55 3.93 -1.82 -13.54
C ILE A 55 4.51 -0.72 -14.43
N SER A 56 4.14 -0.73 -15.71
CA SER A 56 4.66 0.23 -16.68
C SER A 56 4.01 1.60 -16.52
N VAL A 57 4.81 2.65 -16.41
CA VAL A 57 4.35 4.06 -16.55
C VAL A 57 3.74 4.34 -17.93
N ASN A 58 4.00 3.47 -18.92
CA ASN A 58 3.43 3.64 -20.25
C ASN A 58 1.92 3.40 -20.33
N ARG A 59 1.31 2.84 -19.28
CA ARG A 59 -0.15 2.80 -19.18
C ARG A 59 -0.74 4.19 -18.95
N ASP A 60 -0.11 4.99 -18.11
CA ASP A 60 -0.43 6.39 -17.88
C ASP A 60 0.78 7.08 -17.21
N PRO A 61 1.43 8.05 -17.87
CA PRO A 61 2.58 8.79 -17.31
C PRO A 61 2.25 9.60 -16.05
N SER A 62 0.98 9.69 -15.66
CA SER A 62 0.56 10.27 -14.38
C SER A 62 0.77 9.36 -13.18
N TYR A 63 1.04 8.06 -13.37
CA TYR A 63 1.36 7.11 -12.30
C TYR A 63 2.84 7.17 -11.98
N THR A 64 3.20 7.82 -10.88
CA THR A 64 4.59 8.19 -10.63
C THR A 64 5.30 7.37 -9.58
N ASP A 65 4.60 6.86 -8.58
CA ASP A 65 5.20 6.12 -7.47
C ASP A 65 4.30 4.98 -6.98
N LEU A 66 4.92 3.84 -6.70
CA LEU A 66 4.32 2.76 -5.90
C LEU A 66 5.26 2.45 -4.75
N ASN A 67 4.78 2.59 -3.53
CA ASN A 67 5.52 2.36 -2.30
C ASN A 67 4.61 1.84 -1.19
N ALA A 68 5.15 1.70 0.02
CA ALA A 68 4.37 1.35 1.20
C ALA A 68 3.61 0.05 1.02
N ILE A 69 4.30 -1.02 0.60
CA ILE A 69 3.64 -2.29 0.31
C ILE A 69 3.58 -3.20 1.53
N GLY A 70 2.46 -3.90 1.66
CA GLY A 70 2.25 -4.97 2.63
C GLY A 70 1.30 -6.03 2.09
N ILE A 71 1.44 -7.25 2.58
CA ILE A 71 0.53 -8.34 2.26
C ILE A 71 -0.60 -8.37 3.29
N ASN A 72 -1.83 -8.42 2.82
CA ASN A 72 -2.98 -8.51 3.70
C ASN A 72 -3.25 -9.97 4.09
N PRO A 73 -3.13 -10.33 5.37
CA PRO A 73 -3.34 -11.72 5.81
C PRO A 73 -4.79 -12.19 5.69
N VAL A 74 -5.76 -11.27 5.48
CA VAL A 74 -7.18 -11.60 5.38
C VAL A 74 -7.55 -12.15 4.00
N ASP A 75 -6.99 -11.56 2.93
CA ASP A 75 -7.29 -11.96 1.54
C ASP A 75 -6.05 -12.44 0.77
N GLY A 76 -4.86 -12.37 1.36
CA GLY A 76 -3.60 -12.78 0.74
C GLY A 76 -3.11 -11.86 -0.37
N THR A 77 -3.73 -10.70 -0.55
CA THR A 77 -3.42 -9.77 -1.65
C THR A 77 -2.36 -8.75 -1.22
N LEU A 78 -1.52 -8.30 -2.14
CA LEU A 78 -0.61 -7.18 -1.91
C LEU A 78 -1.36 -5.84 -2.00
N TYR A 79 -1.08 -4.95 -1.04
CA TYR A 79 -1.56 -3.58 -1.02
C TYR A 79 -0.38 -2.62 -1.01
N GLY A 80 -0.59 -1.42 -1.56
CA GLY A 80 0.43 -0.37 -1.55
C GLY A 80 -0.17 1.00 -1.84
N LEU A 81 0.64 2.03 -1.70
CA LEU A 81 0.27 3.39 -2.06
C LEU A 81 0.83 3.76 -3.43
N MET A 82 -0.04 4.16 -4.34
CA MET A 82 0.32 4.65 -5.67
C MET A 82 -0.03 6.13 -5.81
N GLN A 83 0.90 6.91 -6.38
CA GLN A 83 0.63 8.31 -6.71
C GLN A 83 0.08 8.42 -8.11
N VAL A 84 -1.06 9.12 -8.25
CA VAL A 84 -1.67 9.45 -9.55
C VAL A 84 -2.02 10.93 -9.55
N GLN A 85 -1.46 11.67 -10.52
CA GLN A 85 -1.73 13.13 -10.69
C GLN A 85 -1.59 13.94 -9.39
N GLY A 86 -0.63 13.56 -8.54
CA GLY A 86 -0.38 14.24 -7.27
C GLY A 86 -1.27 13.80 -6.09
N PHE A 87 -2.19 12.87 -6.31
CA PHE A 87 -3.01 12.27 -5.26
C PHE A 87 -2.53 10.88 -4.89
N GLY A 88 -2.68 10.50 -3.62
CA GLY A 88 -2.37 9.17 -3.11
C GLY A 88 -3.58 8.24 -3.20
N TYR A 89 -3.34 7.03 -3.67
CA TYR A 89 -4.34 5.97 -3.73
C TYR A 89 -3.82 4.70 -3.08
N LEU A 90 -4.66 4.07 -2.26
CA LEU A 90 -4.46 2.68 -1.92
C LEU A 90 -4.80 1.84 -3.14
N VAL A 91 -3.87 1.01 -3.56
CA VAL A 91 -4.05 0.02 -4.62
C VAL A 91 -3.87 -1.38 -4.07
N ARG A 92 -4.45 -2.38 -4.72
CA ARG A 92 -4.13 -3.78 -4.52
C ARG A 92 -3.65 -4.39 -5.83
N PHE A 93 -2.79 -5.40 -5.73
CA PHE A 93 -2.19 -6.04 -6.90
C PHE A 93 -1.77 -7.47 -6.60
N ASP A 94 -1.69 -8.28 -7.65
CA ASP A 94 -1.27 -9.69 -7.61
C ASP A 94 0.10 -9.91 -8.27
N ASP A 95 0.55 -11.15 -8.33
CA ASP A 95 1.80 -11.57 -8.98
C ASP A 95 1.74 -11.58 -10.51
N ALA A 96 0.55 -11.49 -11.09
CA ALA A 96 0.37 -11.31 -12.53
C ALA A 96 0.48 -9.84 -12.97
N GLY A 97 0.59 -8.90 -12.02
CA GLY A 97 0.64 -7.45 -12.27
C GLY A 97 -0.72 -6.82 -12.54
N THR A 98 -1.80 -7.47 -12.15
CA THR A 98 -3.13 -6.85 -12.13
C THR A 98 -3.16 -5.82 -11.02
N VAL A 99 -3.60 -4.60 -11.30
CA VAL A 99 -3.69 -3.50 -10.33
C VAL A 99 -5.10 -2.96 -10.28
N ALA A 100 -5.64 -2.80 -9.08
CA ALA A 100 -6.94 -2.18 -8.84
C ALA A 100 -6.80 -1.02 -7.84
N PHE A 101 -7.45 0.11 -8.13
CA PHE A 101 -7.57 1.24 -7.22
C PHE A 101 -8.68 0.98 -6.20
N VAL A 102 -8.36 1.06 -4.92
CA VAL A 102 -9.27 0.74 -3.82
C VAL A 102 -9.84 2.00 -3.18
N ALA A 103 -8.97 2.94 -2.85
CA ALA A 103 -9.38 4.17 -2.16
C ALA A 103 -8.40 5.31 -2.42
N ARG A 104 -8.90 6.54 -2.58
CA ARG A 104 -8.10 7.74 -2.46
C ARG A 104 -7.79 8.01 -0.99
N VAL A 105 -6.53 8.28 -0.67
CA VAL A 105 -6.06 8.50 0.70
C VAL A 105 -5.58 9.94 0.94
N PRO A 106 -5.55 10.43 2.21
CA PRO A 106 -5.21 11.83 2.52
C PRO A 106 -3.77 12.19 2.17
N ALA A 107 -2.85 11.21 2.15
CA ALA A 107 -1.44 11.49 1.92
C ALA A 107 -0.71 10.27 1.36
N MET A 108 0.30 10.54 0.53
CA MET A 108 1.28 9.54 0.09
C MET A 108 2.34 9.30 1.15
N SER A 109 2.84 8.08 1.19
CA SER A 109 4.00 7.68 1.99
C SER A 109 4.88 6.72 1.21
N ILE A 110 6.17 6.74 1.51
CA ILE A 110 7.12 5.72 1.04
C ILE A 110 7.14 4.49 1.93
N ALA A 111 6.51 4.59 3.10
CA ALA A 111 6.47 3.53 4.10
C ALA A 111 5.01 3.18 4.42
N GLY A 112 4.75 1.93 4.69
CA GLY A 112 3.43 1.43 5.11
C GLY A 112 3.41 -0.08 5.06
N ASP A 113 2.40 -0.66 5.71
CA ASP A 113 2.25 -2.10 5.83
C ASP A 113 0.77 -2.45 6.08
N VAL A 114 0.44 -3.74 6.06
CA VAL A 114 -0.86 -4.27 6.46
C VAL A 114 -0.70 -5.05 7.77
N ASP A 115 -1.50 -4.72 8.76
CA ASP A 115 -1.45 -5.42 10.05
C ASP A 115 -2.23 -6.76 10.04
N ALA A 116 -2.11 -7.52 11.14
CA ALA A 116 -2.75 -8.82 11.26
C ALA A 116 -4.29 -8.79 11.20
N GLN A 117 -4.91 -7.62 11.43
CA GLN A 117 -6.35 -7.40 11.30
C GLN A 117 -6.75 -6.98 9.87
N GLY A 118 -5.82 -6.91 8.93
CA GLY A 118 -6.07 -6.48 7.57
C GLY A 118 -6.32 -4.98 7.44
N ARG A 119 -5.74 -4.18 8.34
CA ARG A 119 -5.77 -2.72 8.22
C ARG A 119 -4.49 -2.24 7.55
N PHE A 120 -4.63 -1.37 6.56
CA PHE A 120 -3.47 -0.69 5.97
C PHE A 120 -3.02 0.46 6.87
N VAL A 121 -1.73 0.51 7.18
CA VAL A 121 -1.12 1.48 8.10
C VAL A 121 0.00 2.22 7.38
N TRP A 122 -0.01 3.55 7.41
CA TRP A 122 1.04 4.33 6.79
C TRP A 122 1.33 5.64 7.56
N PRO A 123 2.60 6.06 7.64
CA PRO A 123 2.98 7.34 8.19
C PRO A 123 2.89 8.46 7.14
N GLU A 124 2.60 9.66 7.59
CA GLU A 124 2.81 10.89 6.82
C GLU A 124 3.39 11.94 7.75
N ARG A 125 4.64 12.35 7.53
CA ARG A 125 5.38 13.30 8.38
C ARG A 125 5.37 12.91 9.85
N THR A 126 4.44 13.48 10.64
CA THR A 126 4.32 13.27 12.09
C THR A 126 3.03 12.55 12.48
N LYS A 127 2.35 11.94 11.53
CA LYS A 127 1.05 11.31 11.72
C LYS A 127 1.10 9.86 11.23
N PHE A 128 0.27 9.01 11.83
CA PHE A 128 -0.05 7.69 11.32
C PHE A 128 -1.52 7.63 10.95
N TYR A 129 -1.80 6.97 9.85
CA TYR A 129 -3.14 6.71 9.35
C TYR A 129 -3.39 5.20 9.32
N THR A 130 -4.64 4.80 9.49
CA THR A 130 -5.09 3.43 9.28
C THR A 130 -6.35 3.43 8.41
N LEU A 131 -6.48 2.40 7.58
CA LEU A 131 -7.69 2.13 6.81
C LEU A 131 -8.08 0.67 6.99
N SER A 132 -9.23 0.46 7.62
CA SER A 132 -9.79 -0.87 7.91
C SER A 132 -10.70 -1.36 6.79
N GLY A 133 -10.91 -2.68 6.74
CA GLY A 133 -11.89 -3.31 5.85
C GLY A 133 -11.48 -3.30 4.38
N ILE A 134 -10.21 -3.10 4.08
CA ILE A 134 -9.68 -2.99 2.70
C ILE A 134 -9.96 -4.22 1.84
N ALA A 135 -9.98 -5.41 2.44
CA ALA A 135 -10.29 -6.67 1.74
C ALA A 135 -11.72 -6.71 1.17
N ASN A 136 -12.65 -5.93 1.75
CA ASN A 136 -14.05 -5.88 1.32
C ASN A 136 -14.37 -4.67 0.43
N MET A 137 -13.39 -3.83 0.13
CA MET A 137 -13.57 -2.69 -0.76
C MET A 137 -13.53 -3.16 -2.21
N GLU A 138 -14.33 -2.53 -3.07
CA GLU A 138 -14.25 -2.74 -4.50
C GLU A 138 -12.93 -2.20 -5.05
N GLY A 139 -12.43 -2.82 -6.11
CA GLY A 139 -11.26 -2.37 -6.85
C GLY A 139 -11.65 -1.90 -8.23
N PHE A 140 -11.11 -0.80 -8.70
CA PHE A 140 -11.49 -0.15 -9.94
C PHE A 140 -10.29 -0.02 -10.90
N ALA A 141 -10.57 -0.03 -12.19
CA ALA A 141 -9.56 0.23 -13.21
C ALA A 141 -9.14 1.71 -13.23
N ASP A 142 -10.07 2.63 -12.94
CA ASP A 142 -9.84 4.07 -12.91
C ASP A 142 -9.72 4.58 -11.46
N PRO A 143 -8.68 5.37 -11.14
CA PRO A 143 -8.54 5.97 -9.80
C PRO A 143 -9.69 6.93 -9.43
N GLY A 144 -10.36 7.53 -10.42
CA GLY A 144 -11.50 8.42 -10.20
C GLY A 144 -12.74 7.71 -9.62
N ASP A 145 -12.85 6.41 -9.83
CA ASP A 145 -13.97 5.59 -9.32
C ASP A 145 -13.71 5.07 -7.90
N ALA A 146 -12.45 5.11 -7.45
CA ALA A 146 -12.08 4.65 -6.12
C ALA A 146 -12.70 5.53 -5.01
N ALA A 147 -13.08 4.89 -3.91
CA ALA A 147 -13.73 5.58 -2.78
C ALA A 147 -12.87 6.73 -2.23
N ASP A 148 -13.45 7.92 -2.11
CA ASP A 148 -12.74 9.06 -1.50
C ASP A 148 -12.68 8.89 0.02
N ARG A 149 -11.49 8.62 0.53
CA ARG A 149 -11.13 8.51 1.94
C ARG A 149 -10.15 9.61 2.38
N SER A 150 -10.03 10.67 1.59
CA SER A 150 -9.10 11.79 1.86
C SER A 150 -9.39 12.52 3.19
N GLN A 151 -10.53 12.27 3.82
CA GLN A 151 -10.92 12.81 5.12
C GLN A 151 -10.59 11.89 6.31
N ILE A 152 -9.84 10.78 6.08
CA ILE A 152 -9.42 9.90 7.18
C ILE A 152 -8.61 10.69 8.21
N THR A 153 -8.98 10.52 9.47
CA THR A 153 -8.27 11.14 10.59
C THR A 153 -7.08 10.27 11.00
N PRO A 154 -5.90 10.86 11.30
CA PRO A 154 -4.78 10.08 11.79
C PRO A 154 -5.06 9.49 13.17
N VAL A 155 -4.62 8.24 13.40
CA VAL A 155 -4.78 7.53 14.70
C VAL A 155 -3.68 7.89 15.69
N VAL A 156 -2.49 8.28 15.21
CA VAL A 156 -1.36 8.74 16.03
C VAL A 156 -0.84 10.05 15.49
N THR A 157 -0.50 10.97 16.39
CA THR A 157 0.15 12.25 16.08
C THR A 157 1.46 12.39 16.86
N GLY A 158 2.43 13.13 16.30
CA GLY A 158 3.76 13.33 16.92
C GLY A 158 4.77 12.22 16.60
N ALA A 159 4.38 11.21 15.83
CA ALA A 159 5.29 10.19 15.29
C ALA A 159 6.12 10.81 14.17
N GLY A 160 7.30 11.30 14.43
CA GLY A 160 8.02 12.09 13.44
C GLY A 160 8.93 11.26 12.52
N GLY A 161 8.89 11.55 11.21
CA GLY A 161 9.91 11.28 10.20
C GLY A 161 10.41 9.84 10.07
N VAL A 162 9.49 8.91 9.96
CA VAL A 162 9.79 7.47 9.82
C VAL A 162 10.17 7.18 8.37
N ALA A 163 11.27 6.49 8.18
CA ALA A 163 11.76 6.11 6.86
C ALA A 163 11.11 4.83 6.34
N ASP A 164 10.72 3.93 7.25
CA ASP A 164 10.04 2.69 6.92
C ASP A 164 9.16 2.25 8.10
N VAL A 165 8.14 1.44 7.83
CA VAL A 165 7.18 0.96 8.82
C VAL A 165 6.90 -0.51 8.61
N ALA A 166 6.91 -1.25 9.72
CA ALA A 166 6.33 -2.58 9.80
C ALA A 166 5.18 -2.57 10.81
N ALA A 167 4.06 -3.17 10.45
CA ALA A 167 2.92 -3.38 11.33
C ALA A 167 3.07 -4.71 12.09
N LEU A 168 2.77 -4.68 13.37
CA LEU A 168 2.89 -5.83 14.25
C LEU A 168 1.68 -5.91 15.17
N SER A 169 1.12 -7.10 15.31
CA SER A 169 0.11 -7.40 16.33
C SER A 169 0.71 -8.39 17.34
N VAL A 170 0.76 -7.99 18.59
CA VAL A 170 1.37 -8.79 19.66
C VAL A 170 0.72 -8.52 21.00
N ASP A 171 0.60 -9.56 21.83
CA ASP A 171 0.26 -9.43 23.25
C ASP A 171 1.55 -9.31 24.08
N LEU A 172 1.76 -8.13 24.65
CA LEU A 172 2.87 -7.85 25.57
C LEU A 172 2.41 -7.92 27.05
N GLY A 173 1.36 -8.69 27.35
CA GLY A 173 0.84 -8.91 28.70
C GLY A 173 -0.30 -7.96 29.10
N ALA A 174 -0.80 -7.14 28.18
CA ALA A 174 -1.94 -6.24 28.39
C ALA A 174 -3.12 -6.51 27.42
N GLY A 175 -3.13 -7.68 26.78
CA GLY A 175 -3.99 -8.02 25.66
C GLY A 175 -3.33 -7.72 24.31
N GLU A 176 -3.86 -8.30 23.24
CA GLU A 176 -3.37 -8.08 21.90
C GLU A 176 -3.56 -6.61 21.48
N ARG A 177 -2.48 -6.00 21.01
CA ARG A 177 -2.48 -4.63 20.50
C ARG A 177 -1.74 -4.56 19.19
N SER A 178 -2.11 -3.56 18.39
CA SER A 178 -1.43 -3.24 17.15
C SER A 178 -0.35 -2.19 17.37
N TYR A 179 0.79 -2.42 16.76
CA TYR A 179 1.94 -1.55 16.83
C TYR A 179 2.46 -1.26 15.43
N ALA A 180 2.88 -0.03 15.20
CA ALA A 180 3.70 0.34 14.07
C ALA A 180 5.14 0.54 14.56
N MET A 181 6.08 -0.12 13.91
CA MET A 181 7.51 0.03 14.19
C MET A 181 8.19 0.71 13.01
N GLY A 182 9.09 1.61 13.30
CA GLY A 182 9.85 2.27 12.24
C GLY A 182 11.12 2.91 12.73
N VAL A 183 12.03 3.17 11.80
CA VAL A 183 13.31 3.84 12.08
C VAL A 183 13.21 5.29 11.65
N LYS A 184 13.54 6.22 12.54
CA LYS A 184 13.64 7.63 12.21
C LYS A 184 14.79 7.88 11.24
N SER A 185 14.53 8.64 10.19
CA SER A 185 15.49 8.89 9.12
C SER A 185 16.71 9.74 9.55
N TRP A 186 16.58 10.53 10.61
CA TRP A 186 17.65 11.48 11.02
C TRP A 186 18.46 11.07 12.25
N ASP A 187 17.93 10.21 13.13
CA ASP A 187 18.67 9.78 14.33
C ASP A 187 18.84 8.25 14.41
N HIS A 188 18.34 7.54 13.41
CA HIS A 188 18.42 6.08 13.25
C HIS A 188 17.86 5.28 14.46
N LYS A 189 16.99 5.91 15.26
CA LYS A 189 16.37 5.25 16.41
C LYS A 189 15.13 4.51 16.00
N LEU A 190 15.03 3.26 16.45
CA LEU A 190 13.78 2.49 16.38
C LEU A 190 12.72 3.17 17.25
N GLN A 191 11.56 3.36 16.70
CA GLN A 191 10.37 3.82 17.43
C GLN A 191 9.25 2.80 17.26
N ILE A 192 8.45 2.67 18.31
CA ILE A 192 7.28 1.79 18.35
C ILE A 192 6.10 2.63 18.82
N TRP A 193 5.01 2.59 18.08
CA TRP A 193 3.76 3.27 18.40
C TRP A 193 2.64 2.26 18.48
N SER A 194 1.85 2.31 19.56
CA SER A 194 0.59 1.57 19.61
C SER A 194 -0.51 2.37 18.92
N TYR A 195 -1.41 1.67 18.26
CA TYR A 195 -2.62 2.22 17.66
C TYR A 195 -3.75 1.20 17.78
N ASP A 196 -5.00 1.67 17.83
CA ASP A 196 -6.21 0.85 17.94
C ASP A 196 -7.04 0.94 16.67
#